data_9ae28d772090426ad27400ca83a043d1
#
_entry.id   9ae28d772090426ad27400ca83a043d1
#
_cell.length_a   1.000
_cell.length_b   1.000
_cell.length_c   1.000
_cell.angle_alpha   90.00
_cell.angle_beta   90.00
_cell.angle_gamma   90.00
#
_symmetry.space_group_name_H-M   'P 1'
#
loop_
_entity.id
_entity.type
_entity.pdbx_description
1 polymer ?
#
loop_
_entity_poly.entity_id
_entity_poly.type
_entity_poly.pdbx_seq_one_letter_code
_entity_poly.pdbx_strand_id
1 'polypeptide(L)'
;MNKRSKIALMKGLFSKMSTRLKMLDLLASISGTLSECISVAMYLFCALAINDGLNQIYNIGTSTGVPYYVWAILAIVFGVLKGPMRYAEQYLNHNIAFHMLAEIRHYVYEALERLAPAKLEEKKNGDMLSLMTADIETLEVFYAHTLSPMLIALLSGLTIFIIGICFGAWQLSLIYLSFYLIIGILTPIISFKIIGNTGNKQRKQYAEFSAYFMESLDCTLPIVTTGKENEKLKEVDLKSKELNSSISEIKWKNGCQGRIDELWLGLAGFVFAIMAIINVINGEINFIYPLLAILVMPGAFRPALALGALPGSLSNTFASADRFLNLIEEKPEVEERENNIKAGKLSKLKIENLNYSYPDQKDKIVLRNINLTIPSNGIIGIKGPSGNGKSTLLNLIKHHRKVEDGTIYWNKSKIDEIDSNSLRQSIASMEQDTYLFKESLRDNMLEAKPNATDNEINHALERASISKLVDSLPNGLDTYIDNENLNISTGEKQRIGLARILLRNPNLILLDEPTSNVDSLTESIMLKTFKEISKEIPIVIVSHSESTLDIADKIYELKSGALEEAKNVKIHNT
;
A
#
# COMPACT_ATOMS: atom_id res chain seq x y z
N MET A 1 13.11 -0.23 13.35
CA MET A 1 12.85 0.97 12.51
C MET A 1 12.50 2.16 13.38
N ASN A 2 13.18 3.30 13.21
CA ASN A 2 12.84 4.54 13.93
C ASN A 2 11.50 5.09 13.43
N LYS A 3 10.53 5.19 14.32
CA LYS A 3 9.19 5.73 14.01
C LYS A 3 9.31 7.19 13.58
N ARG A 4 8.90 7.51 12.35
CA ARG A 4 8.94 8.88 11.83
C ARG A 4 8.08 9.82 12.67
N SER A 5 8.51 11.09 12.79
CA SER A 5 7.65 12.10 13.40
C SER A 5 6.42 12.38 12.51
N LYS A 6 5.30 12.77 13.12
CA LYS A 6 4.07 13.10 12.37
C LYS A 6 4.30 14.18 11.31
N ILE A 7 5.14 15.17 11.61
CA ILE A 7 5.52 16.22 10.66
C ILE A 7 6.31 15.65 9.48
N ALA A 8 7.22 14.69 9.73
CA ALA A 8 7.96 14.04 8.66
C ALA A 8 7.04 13.22 7.75
N LEU A 9 6.02 12.54 8.31
CA LEU A 9 5.01 11.83 7.53
C LEU A 9 4.19 12.78 6.66
N MET A 10 3.71 13.90 7.22
CA MET A 10 2.98 14.92 6.44
C MET A 10 3.84 15.49 5.30
N LYS A 11 5.11 15.82 5.57
CA LYS A 11 6.04 16.29 4.55
C LYS A 11 6.29 15.22 3.47
N GLY A 12 6.45 13.96 3.87
CA GLY A 12 6.63 12.83 2.96
C GLY A 12 5.45 12.69 2.00
N LEU A 13 4.21 12.67 2.53
CA LEU A 13 3.00 12.60 1.70
C LEU A 13 2.86 13.83 0.78
N PHE A 14 3.06 15.03 1.32
CA PHE A 14 2.95 16.28 0.53
C PHE A 14 4.02 16.34 -0.59
N SER A 15 5.22 15.82 -0.36
CA SER A 15 6.28 15.78 -1.38
C SER A 15 5.94 14.92 -2.60
N LYS A 16 5.05 13.93 -2.43
CA LYS A 16 4.61 13.04 -3.51
C LYS A 16 3.55 13.68 -4.40
N MET A 17 2.91 14.78 -3.97
CA MET A 17 1.97 15.50 -4.82
C MET A 17 2.67 16.19 -5.99
N SER A 18 2.12 16.02 -7.19
CA SER A 18 2.55 16.76 -8.37
C SER A 18 2.28 18.26 -8.21
N THR A 19 3.00 19.10 -8.95
CA THR A 19 2.80 20.57 -8.93
C THR A 19 1.37 20.95 -9.29
N ARG A 20 0.73 20.23 -10.21
CA ARG A 20 -0.66 20.43 -10.60
C ARG A 20 -1.61 20.21 -9.43
N LEU A 21 -1.44 19.12 -8.68
CA LEU A 21 -2.29 18.80 -7.53
C LEU A 21 -2.10 19.80 -6.38
N LYS A 22 -0.88 20.30 -6.15
CA LYS A 22 -0.61 21.37 -5.18
C LYS A 22 -1.33 22.69 -5.57
N MET A 23 -1.38 23.03 -6.85
CA MET A 23 -2.12 24.18 -7.33
C MET A 23 -3.64 24.00 -7.14
N LEU A 24 -4.17 22.81 -7.40
CA LEU A 24 -5.58 22.49 -7.15
C LEU A 24 -5.93 22.58 -5.66
N ASP A 25 -5.05 22.13 -4.76
CA ASP A 25 -5.21 22.26 -3.30
C ASP A 25 -5.26 23.72 -2.85
N LEU A 26 -4.42 24.58 -3.44
CA LEU A 26 -4.48 26.02 -3.20
C LEU A 26 -5.79 26.62 -3.68
N LEU A 27 -6.28 26.25 -4.86
CA LEU A 27 -7.58 26.72 -5.39
C LEU A 27 -8.74 26.23 -4.52
N ALA A 28 -8.71 24.97 -4.06
CA ALA A 28 -9.69 24.43 -3.11
C ALA A 28 -9.69 25.24 -1.80
N SER A 29 -8.51 25.56 -1.28
CA SER A 29 -8.34 26.33 -0.05
C SER A 29 -8.83 27.77 -0.19
N ILE A 30 -8.60 28.43 -1.33
CA ILE A 30 -9.14 29.76 -1.62
C ILE A 30 -10.67 29.71 -1.73
N SER A 31 -11.22 28.74 -2.45
CA SER A 31 -12.67 28.56 -2.59
C SER A 31 -13.34 28.30 -1.23
N GLY A 32 -12.74 27.45 -0.39
CA GLY A 32 -13.20 27.17 0.96
C GLY A 32 -13.12 28.40 1.86
N THR A 33 -12.02 29.16 1.83
CA THR A 33 -11.87 30.42 2.58
C THR A 33 -12.92 31.42 2.18
N LEU A 34 -13.16 31.57 0.89
CA LEU A 34 -14.21 32.47 0.38
C LEU A 34 -15.60 32.01 0.84
N SER A 35 -15.88 30.70 0.83
CA SER A 35 -17.14 30.15 1.35
C SER A 35 -17.35 30.44 2.84
N GLU A 36 -16.30 30.37 3.67
CA GLU A 36 -16.39 30.71 5.09
C GLU A 36 -16.57 32.23 5.32
N CYS A 37 -15.87 33.08 4.57
CA CYS A 37 -16.05 34.52 4.63
C CYS A 37 -17.46 34.93 4.18
N ILE A 38 -17.99 34.30 3.13
CA ILE A 38 -19.37 34.50 2.66
C ILE A 38 -20.36 34.08 3.76
N SER A 39 -20.09 32.98 4.49
CA SER A 39 -20.93 32.57 5.63
C SER A 39 -20.99 33.64 6.72
N VAL A 40 -19.83 34.17 7.11
CA VAL A 40 -19.74 35.24 8.12
C VAL A 40 -20.48 36.48 7.68
N ALA A 41 -20.29 36.92 6.42
CA ALA A 41 -21.00 38.04 5.84
C ALA A 41 -22.54 37.84 5.80
N MET A 42 -22.99 36.62 5.46
CA MET A 42 -24.41 36.25 5.49
C MET A 42 -25.01 36.43 6.89
N TYR A 43 -24.33 35.93 7.94
CA TYR A 43 -24.80 36.12 9.31
C TYR A 43 -24.78 37.60 9.73
N LEU A 44 -23.77 38.36 9.30
CA LEU A 44 -23.70 39.80 9.52
C LEU A 44 -24.90 40.52 8.90
N PHE A 45 -25.23 40.23 7.63
CA PHE A 45 -26.38 40.86 6.95
C PHE A 45 -27.70 40.42 7.58
N CYS A 46 -27.85 39.18 8.04
CA CYS A 46 -29.05 38.79 8.80
C CYS A 46 -29.19 39.62 10.08
N ALA A 47 -28.11 39.81 10.82
CA ALA A 47 -28.15 40.58 12.05
C ALA A 47 -28.43 42.07 11.82
N LEU A 48 -27.88 42.67 10.73
CA LEU A 48 -28.19 44.03 10.32
C LEU A 48 -29.66 44.18 9.90
N ALA A 49 -30.22 43.21 9.18
CA ALA A 49 -31.64 43.19 8.81
C ALA A 49 -32.55 43.16 10.05
N ILE A 50 -32.21 42.34 11.05
CA ILE A 50 -32.94 42.29 12.33
C ILE A 50 -32.87 43.64 13.05
N ASN A 51 -31.69 44.23 13.16
CA ASN A 51 -31.51 45.54 13.81
C ASN A 51 -32.37 46.64 13.17
N ASP A 52 -32.22 46.83 11.85
CA ASP A 52 -32.93 47.90 11.16
C ASP A 52 -34.44 47.63 11.11
N GLY A 53 -34.88 46.38 11.07
CA GLY A 53 -36.27 45.96 11.21
C GLY A 53 -36.84 46.30 12.60
N LEU A 54 -36.11 46.03 13.68
CA LEU A 54 -36.50 46.40 15.04
C LEU A 54 -36.54 47.92 15.22
N ASN A 55 -35.57 48.63 14.64
CA ASN A 55 -35.56 50.11 14.68
C ASN A 55 -36.78 50.69 13.97
N GLN A 56 -37.12 50.18 12.79
CA GLN A 56 -38.23 50.69 12.01
C GLN A 56 -39.61 50.43 12.64
N ILE A 57 -39.78 49.25 13.31
CA ILE A 57 -41.08 48.82 13.87
C ILE A 57 -41.26 49.32 15.29
N TYR A 58 -40.20 49.26 16.12
CA TYR A 58 -40.31 49.48 17.57
C TYR A 58 -39.47 50.67 18.08
N ASN A 59 -38.75 51.39 17.22
CA ASN A 59 -37.76 52.41 17.59
C ASN A 59 -36.69 51.91 18.55
N ILE A 60 -36.31 50.61 18.47
CA ILE A 60 -35.29 49.97 19.28
C ILE A 60 -34.06 49.74 18.41
N GLY A 61 -32.87 50.16 18.90
CA GLY A 61 -31.61 50.02 18.19
C GLY A 61 -31.23 51.31 17.42
N THR A 62 -30.21 51.17 16.54
CA THR A 62 -29.68 52.27 15.74
C THR A 62 -29.89 52.01 14.26
N SER A 63 -30.44 52.98 13.53
CA SER A 63 -30.56 52.86 12.08
C SER A 63 -29.20 52.90 11.39
N THR A 64 -28.94 51.96 10.50
CA THR A 64 -27.78 52.02 9.61
C THR A 64 -27.98 52.99 8.43
N GLY A 65 -29.16 53.55 8.28
CA GLY A 65 -29.54 54.39 7.13
C GLY A 65 -29.92 53.59 5.87
N VAL A 66 -29.84 52.25 5.95
CA VAL A 66 -30.20 51.34 4.85
C VAL A 66 -31.47 50.57 5.22
N PRO A 67 -32.47 50.47 4.34
CA PRO A 67 -33.70 49.70 4.61
C PRO A 67 -33.39 48.23 4.95
N TYR A 68 -34.06 47.67 5.97
CA TYR A 68 -33.81 46.30 6.47
C TYR A 68 -33.93 45.21 5.37
N TYR A 69 -34.82 45.41 4.38
CA TYR A 69 -35.00 44.45 3.28
C TYR A 69 -33.76 44.37 2.36
N VAL A 70 -32.95 45.41 2.26
CA VAL A 70 -31.69 45.37 1.50
C VAL A 70 -30.72 44.42 2.14
N TRP A 71 -30.56 44.48 3.48
CA TRP A 71 -29.73 43.53 4.22
C TRP A 71 -30.25 42.10 4.11
N ALA A 72 -31.59 41.92 4.16
CA ALA A 72 -32.21 40.61 3.98
C ALA A 72 -31.94 40.02 2.58
N ILE A 73 -32.04 40.85 1.53
CA ILE A 73 -31.71 40.43 0.16
C ILE A 73 -30.23 40.06 0.05
N LEU A 74 -29.33 40.89 0.62
CA LEU A 74 -27.90 40.59 0.63
C LEU A 74 -27.60 39.25 1.36
N ALA A 75 -28.24 38.99 2.50
CA ALA A 75 -28.10 37.72 3.21
C ALA A 75 -28.51 36.53 2.34
N ILE A 76 -29.62 36.65 1.59
CA ILE A 76 -30.08 35.61 0.65
C ILE A 76 -29.07 35.42 -0.49
N VAL A 77 -28.60 36.53 -1.11
CA VAL A 77 -27.60 36.45 -2.21
C VAL A 77 -26.33 35.77 -1.76
N PHE A 78 -25.79 36.13 -0.58
CA PHE A 78 -24.60 35.52 -0.03
C PHE A 78 -24.84 34.05 0.36
N GLY A 79 -26.04 33.72 0.87
CA GLY A 79 -26.44 32.36 1.11
C GLY A 79 -26.44 31.48 -0.16
N VAL A 80 -26.92 32.04 -1.28
CA VAL A 80 -26.88 31.37 -2.58
C VAL A 80 -25.44 31.22 -3.10
N LEU A 81 -24.62 32.27 -2.98
CA LEU A 81 -23.20 32.24 -3.43
C LEU A 81 -22.34 31.27 -2.64
N LYS A 82 -22.65 31.02 -1.38
CA LYS A 82 -21.94 30.06 -0.53
C LYS A 82 -21.96 28.65 -1.11
N GLY A 83 -23.09 28.21 -1.68
CA GLY A 83 -23.28 26.85 -2.22
C GLY A 83 -22.25 26.50 -3.29
N PRO A 84 -22.14 27.24 -4.39
CA PRO A 84 -21.12 26.99 -5.42
C PRO A 84 -19.69 27.01 -4.91
N MET A 85 -19.32 27.93 -4.00
CA MET A 85 -17.97 27.98 -3.43
C MET A 85 -17.66 26.76 -2.59
N ARG A 86 -18.62 26.32 -1.77
CA ARG A 86 -18.46 25.10 -0.98
C ARG A 86 -18.41 23.84 -1.85
N TYR A 87 -19.24 23.81 -2.90
CA TYR A 87 -19.19 22.72 -3.88
C TYR A 87 -17.84 22.64 -4.58
N ALA A 88 -17.32 23.79 -5.06
CA ALA A 88 -16.00 23.83 -5.72
C ALA A 88 -14.89 23.34 -4.80
N GLU A 89 -14.87 23.76 -3.53
CA GLU A 89 -13.92 23.28 -2.53
C GLU A 89 -14.00 21.75 -2.38
N GLN A 90 -15.19 21.20 -2.13
CA GLN A 90 -15.37 19.75 -1.92
C GLN A 90 -15.01 18.96 -3.18
N TYR A 91 -15.46 19.41 -4.35
CA TYR A 91 -15.12 18.76 -5.62
C TYR A 91 -13.62 18.69 -5.85
N LEU A 92 -12.91 19.83 -5.65
CA LEU A 92 -11.47 19.88 -5.83
C LEU A 92 -10.73 18.99 -4.84
N ASN A 93 -11.13 18.96 -3.57
CA ASN A 93 -10.53 18.13 -2.53
C ASN A 93 -10.64 16.64 -2.85
N HIS A 94 -11.83 16.17 -3.24
CA HIS A 94 -12.00 14.76 -3.63
C HIS A 94 -11.32 14.43 -4.96
N ASN A 95 -11.32 15.37 -5.92
CA ASN A 95 -10.57 15.18 -7.17
C ASN A 95 -9.07 14.99 -6.91
N ILE A 96 -8.48 15.80 -6.03
CA ILE A 96 -7.08 15.66 -5.61
C ILE A 96 -6.86 14.30 -4.95
N ALA A 97 -7.74 13.92 -4.01
CA ALA A 97 -7.60 12.65 -3.30
C ALA A 97 -7.63 11.45 -4.24
N PHE A 98 -8.59 11.37 -5.15
CA PHE A 98 -8.69 10.24 -6.10
C PHE A 98 -7.48 10.15 -7.04
N HIS A 99 -6.98 11.28 -7.54
CA HIS A 99 -5.74 11.27 -8.33
C HIS A 99 -4.55 10.80 -7.50
N MET A 100 -4.42 11.28 -6.25
CA MET A 100 -3.35 10.84 -5.36
C MET A 100 -3.44 9.36 -5.01
N LEU A 101 -4.64 8.82 -4.77
CA LEU A 101 -4.81 7.39 -4.52
C LEU A 101 -4.35 6.54 -5.71
N ALA A 102 -4.61 7.00 -6.95
CA ALA A 102 -4.13 6.33 -8.15
C ALA A 102 -2.59 6.40 -8.26
N GLU A 103 -1.99 7.59 -8.05
CA GLU A 103 -0.53 7.75 -8.05
C GLU A 103 0.15 6.90 -6.95
N ILE A 104 -0.44 6.85 -5.74
CA ILE A 104 0.08 6.05 -4.64
C ILE A 104 0.06 4.55 -4.98
N ARG A 105 -1.02 4.05 -5.62
CA ARG A 105 -1.06 2.65 -6.08
C ARG A 105 0.06 2.36 -7.07
N HIS A 106 0.34 3.29 -7.96
CA HIS A 106 1.46 3.18 -8.91
C HIS A 106 2.81 3.12 -8.17
N TYR A 107 3.08 4.02 -7.22
CA TYR A 107 4.31 3.99 -6.40
C TYR A 107 4.46 2.69 -5.60
N VAL A 108 3.35 2.16 -5.07
CA VAL A 108 3.37 0.87 -4.36
C VAL A 108 3.72 -0.26 -5.32
N TYR A 109 3.11 -0.29 -6.51
CA TYR A 109 3.41 -1.31 -7.51
C TYR A 109 4.87 -1.28 -7.95
N GLU A 110 5.41 -0.11 -8.31
CA GLU A 110 6.82 0.07 -8.66
C GLU A 110 7.76 -0.37 -7.52
N ALA A 111 7.39 -0.07 -6.26
CA ALA A 111 8.19 -0.51 -5.12
C ALA A 111 8.15 -2.03 -4.95
N LEU A 112 6.99 -2.66 -5.13
CA LEU A 112 6.87 -4.12 -5.08
C LEU A 112 7.65 -4.79 -6.20
N GLU A 113 7.56 -4.29 -7.43
CA GLU A 113 8.35 -4.78 -8.58
C GLU A 113 9.85 -4.71 -8.29
N ARG A 114 10.33 -3.57 -7.79
CA ARG A 114 11.75 -3.37 -7.43
C ARG A 114 12.22 -4.27 -6.29
N LEU A 115 11.34 -4.60 -5.32
CA LEU A 115 11.65 -5.43 -4.17
C LEU A 115 11.53 -6.93 -4.46
N ALA A 116 10.86 -7.30 -5.55
CA ALA A 116 10.69 -8.68 -5.99
C ALA A 116 12.03 -9.30 -6.45
N PRO A 117 12.20 -10.64 -6.30
CA PRO A 117 11.35 -11.51 -5.49
C PRO A 117 11.79 -11.57 -4.01
N ALA A 118 13.06 -11.27 -3.71
CA ALA A 118 13.71 -11.55 -2.43
C ALA A 118 12.96 -10.98 -1.22
N LYS A 119 12.63 -9.68 -1.28
CA LYS A 119 11.94 -8.99 -0.18
C LYS A 119 10.45 -9.33 -0.09
N LEU A 120 9.84 -9.78 -1.21
CA LEU A 120 8.42 -10.17 -1.21
C LEU A 120 8.21 -11.56 -0.59
N GLU A 121 9.15 -12.50 -0.78
CA GLU A 121 9.10 -13.81 -0.13
C GLU A 121 9.08 -13.71 1.41
N GLU A 122 9.67 -12.65 1.97
CA GLU A 122 9.70 -12.38 3.42
C GLU A 122 8.39 -11.75 3.93
N LYS A 123 7.55 -11.18 3.05
CA LYS A 123 6.32 -10.46 3.42
C LYS A 123 5.10 -11.37 3.29
N LYS A 124 4.15 -11.20 4.19
CA LYS A 124 2.88 -11.92 4.12
C LYS A 124 1.98 -11.32 3.04
N ASN A 125 1.41 -12.14 2.19
CA ASN A 125 0.50 -11.70 1.12
C ASN A 125 -0.67 -10.84 1.64
N GLY A 126 -1.22 -11.18 2.80
CA GLY A 126 -2.30 -10.41 3.44
C GLY A 126 -1.89 -8.99 3.85
N ASP A 127 -0.64 -8.80 4.31
CA ASP A 127 -0.13 -7.48 4.68
C ASP A 127 0.05 -6.59 3.44
N MET A 128 0.52 -7.17 2.32
CA MET A 128 0.65 -6.45 1.04
C MET A 128 -0.71 -6.09 0.46
N LEU A 129 -1.66 -7.01 0.48
CA LEU A 129 -3.03 -6.75 0.03
C LEU A 129 -3.68 -5.64 0.87
N SER A 130 -3.55 -5.70 2.20
CA SER A 130 -4.05 -4.66 3.10
C SER A 130 -3.43 -3.29 2.79
N LEU A 131 -2.14 -3.24 2.46
CA LEU A 131 -1.45 -2.00 2.11
C LEU A 131 -1.98 -1.44 0.79
N MET A 132 -2.18 -2.28 -0.23
CA MET A 132 -2.69 -1.86 -1.55
C MET A 132 -4.16 -1.43 -1.55
N THR A 133 -4.93 -1.85 -0.55
CA THR A 133 -6.38 -1.56 -0.42
C THR A 133 -6.64 -0.61 0.75
N ALA A 134 -6.86 -1.14 1.94
CA ALA A 134 -7.33 -0.41 3.10
C ALA A 134 -6.37 0.72 3.55
N ASP A 135 -5.04 0.51 3.48
CA ASP A 135 -4.10 1.55 3.89
C ASP A 135 -4.08 2.72 2.93
N ILE A 136 -4.10 2.46 1.62
CA ILE A 136 -4.16 3.52 0.61
C ILE A 136 -5.45 4.32 0.77
N GLU A 137 -6.61 3.67 0.95
CA GLU A 137 -7.89 4.35 1.17
C GLU A 137 -7.86 5.28 2.40
N THR A 138 -7.17 4.86 3.49
CA THR A 138 -7.05 5.75 4.66
C THR A 138 -6.23 7.01 4.41
N LEU A 139 -5.39 7.04 3.35
CA LEU A 139 -4.64 8.24 2.97
C LEU A 139 -5.51 9.31 2.31
N GLU A 140 -6.71 8.98 1.83
CA GLU A 140 -7.71 9.95 1.35
C GLU A 140 -7.96 11.05 2.39
N VAL A 141 -8.06 10.67 3.66
CA VAL A 141 -8.30 11.62 4.77
C VAL A 141 -7.23 12.71 4.83
N PHE A 142 -5.98 12.38 4.50
CA PHE A 142 -4.91 13.38 4.47
C PHE A 142 -5.11 14.37 3.32
N TYR A 143 -5.39 13.90 2.12
CA TYR A 143 -5.47 14.74 0.94
C TYR A 143 -6.79 15.51 0.83
N ALA A 144 -7.94 14.88 1.12
CA ALA A 144 -9.25 15.52 1.01
C ALA A 144 -9.67 16.32 2.25
N HIS A 145 -9.24 15.87 3.46
CA HIS A 145 -9.82 16.37 4.71
C HIS A 145 -8.78 16.94 5.68
N THR A 146 -7.53 17.12 5.26
CA THR A 146 -6.48 17.66 6.15
C THR A 146 -5.79 18.89 5.57
N LEU A 147 -5.24 18.80 4.35
CA LEU A 147 -4.44 19.88 3.76
C LEU A 147 -5.26 21.16 3.56
N SER A 148 -6.30 21.07 2.76
CA SER A 148 -7.18 22.21 2.45
C SER A 148 -7.86 22.77 3.71
N PRO A 149 -8.48 21.97 4.63
CA PRO A 149 -9.04 22.51 5.87
C PRO A 149 -8.04 23.24 6.77
N MET A 150 -6.77 22.80 6.81
CA MET A 150 -5.73 23.52 7.57
C MET A 150 -5.45 24.91 6.97
N LEU A 151 -5.33 25.01 5.65
CA LEU A 151 -5.14 26.30 4.96
C LEU A 151 -6.37 27.19 5.07
N ILE A 152 -7.58 26.63 4.91
CA ILE A 152 -8.85 27.35 5.09
C ILE A 152 -8.94 27.93 6.49
N ALA A 153 -8.64 27.14 7.53
CA ALA A 153 -8.67 27.63 8.90
C ALA A 153 -7.68 28.77 9.12
N LEU A 154 -6.46 28.66 8.60
CA LEU A 154 -5.47 29.72 8.72
C LEU A 154 -5.93 31.00 8.01
N LEU A 155 -6.33 30.90 6.74
CA LEU A 155 -6.69 32.05 5.93
C LEU A 155 -7.98 32.71 6.41
N SER A 156 -9.03 31.94 6.70
CA SER A 156 -10.32 32.49 7.17
C SER A 156 -10.18 33.11 8.56
N GLY A 157 -9.44 32.48 9.48
CA GLY A 157 -9.18 33.00 10.81
C GLY A 157 -8.46 34.36 10.78
N LEU A 158 -7.41 34.48 9.94
CA LEU A 158 -6.69 35.74 9.73
C LEU A 158 -7.57 36.78 9.06
N THR A 159 -8.36 36.42 8.06
CA THR A 159 -9.24 37.34 7.35
C THR A 159 -10.29 37.94 8.29
N ILE A 160 -10.95 37.14 9.12
CA ILE A 160 -11.95 37.59 10.08
C ILE A 160 -11.30 38.48 11.15
N PHE A 161 -10.11 38.13 11.65
CA PHE A 161 -9.35 38.94 12.60
C PHE A 161 -9.02 40.31 12.04
N ILE A 162 -8.50 40.40 10.80
CA ILE A 162 -8.14 41.65 10.14
C ILE A 162 -9.40 42.53 9.90
N ILE A 163 -10.48 41.91 9.42
CA ILE A 163 -11.75 42.60 9.22
C ILE A 163 -12.23 43.24 10.53
N GLY A 164 -12.19 42.50 11.65
CA GLY A 164 -12.60 43.03 12.95
C GLY A 164 -11.77 44.23 13.41
N ILE A 165 -10.44 44.21 13.14
CA ILE A 165 -9.57 45.37 13.43
C ILE A 165 -9.96 46.58 12.53
N CYS A 166 -10.14 46.35 11.23
CA CYS A 166 -10.50 47.42 10.29
C CYS A 166 -11.84 48.11 10.63
N PHE A 167 -12.76 47.37 11.24
CA PHE A 167 -14.01 47.95 11.77
C PHE A 167 -13.89 48.56 13.17
N GLY A 168 -12.69 48.71 13.70
CA GLY A 168 -12.42 49.34 15.02
C GLY A 168 -12.72 48.45 16.22
N ALA A 169 -13.10 47.21 16.02
CA ALA A 169 -13.40 46.24 17.08
C ALA A 169 -12.15 45.45 17.52
N TRP A 170 -11.01 46.11 17.70
CA TRP A 170 -9.72 45.45 17.96
C TRP A 170 -9.71 44.56 19.21
N GLN A 171 -10.40 44.96 20.29
CA GLN A 171 -10.52 44.19 21.53
C GLN A 171 -11.25 42.87 21.30
N LEU A 172 -12.40 42.91 20.60
CA LEU A 172 -13.17 41.72 20.23
C LEU A 172 -12.38 40.81 19.26
N SER A 173 -11.62 41.41 18.35
CA SER A 173 -10.76 40.66 17.41
C SER A 173 -9.65 39.92 18.14
N LEU A 174 -9.02 40.49 19.18
CA LEU A 174 -8.02 39.80 20.00
C LEU A 174 -8.63 38.64 20.81
N ILE A 175 -9.81 38.81 21.37
CA ILE A 175 -10.53 37.75 22.07
C ILE A 175 -10.86 36.63 21.06
N TYR A 176 -11.38 36.97 19.88
CA TYR A 176 -11.60 36.01 18.80
C TYR A 176 -10.35 35.20 18.48
N LEU A 177 -9.24 35.87 18.19
CA LEU A 177 -7.98 35.17 17.84
C LEU A 177 -7.50 34.26 18.96
N SER A 178 -7.61 34.68 20.23
CA SER A 178 -7.21 33.89 21.37
C SER A 178 -7.97 32.56 21.46
N PHE A 179 -9.31 32.61 21.39
CA PHE A 179 -10.13 31.39 21.41
C PHE A 179 -9.97 30.59 20.11
N TYR A 180 -9.78 31.25 18.97
CA TYR A 180 -9.54 30.58 17.69
C TYR A 180 -8.26 29.72 17.72
N LEU A 181 -7.18 30.25 18.33
CA LEU A 181 -5.93 29.51 18.52
C LEU A 181 -6.06 28.39 19.57
N ILE A 182 -6.85 28.61 20.62
CA ILE A 182 -7.12 27.54 21.62
C ILE A 182 -7.84 26.38 20.92
N ILE A 183 -8.95 26.64 20.21
CA ILE A 183 -9.75 25.60 19.56
C ILE A 183 -9.00 24.98 18.38
N GLY A 184 -8.37 25.80 17.52
CA GLY A 184 -7.76 25.33 16.27
C GLY A 184 -6.35 24.74 16.42
N ILE A 185 -5.62 25.06 17.50
CA ILE A 185 -4.24 24.61 17.70
C ILE A 185 -4.07 23.85 19.01
N LEU A 186 -4.41 24.46 20.15
CA LEU A 186 -4.12 23.88 21.47
C LEU A 186 -4.91 22.59 21.71
N THR A 187 -6.22 22.61 21.44
CA THR A 187 -7.08 21.43 21.62
C THR A 187 -6.65 20.26 20.73
N PRO A 188 -6.40 20.42 19.42
CA PRO A 188 -5.89 19.33 18.57
C PRO A 188 -4.56 18.74 19.05
N ILE A 189 -3.61 19.57 19.51
CA ILE A 189 -2.31 19.10 20.02
C ILE A 189 -2.49 18.24 21.27
N ILE A 190 -3.34 18.65 22.21
CA ILE A 190 -3.64 17.88 23.41
C ILE A 190 -4.32 16.56 23.04
N SER A 191 -5.30 16.61 22.15
CA SER A 191 -6.04 15.45 21.67
C SER A 191 -5.15 14.43 20.97
N PHE A 192 -4.19 14.86 20.16
CA PHE A 192 -3.20 13.96 19.56
C PHE A 192 -2.37 13.19 20.59
N LYS A 193 -2.06 13.80 21.73
CA LYS A 193 -1.33 13.13 22.81
C LYS A 193 -2.21 12.08 23.52
N ILE A 194 -3.50 12.39 23.69
CA ILE A 194 -4.45 11.52 24.42
C ILE A 194 -4.90 10.34 23.55
N ILE A 195 -5.20 10.58 22.26
CA ILE A 195 -5.77 9.58 21.34
C ILE A 195 -4.69 8.70 20.72
N GLY A 196 -3.49 9.24 20.47
CA GLY A 196 -2.47 8.62 19.61
C GLY A 196 -2.06 7.18 19.97
N ASN A 197 -2.05 6.82 21.26
CA ASN A 197 -1.71 5.45 21.69
C ASN A 197 -2.89 4.48 21.58
N THR A 198 -4.11 4.97 21.75
CA THR A 198 -5.31 4.13 21.73
C THR A 198 -5.65 3.66 20.30
N GLY A 199 -5.41 4.50 19.28
CA GLY A 199 -5.60 4.12 17.88
C GLY A 199 -4.69 2.98 17.43
N ASN A 200 -3.43 2.99 17.83
CA ASN A 200 -2.49 1.90 17.53
C ASN A 200 -2.91 0.57 18.22
N LYS A 201 -3.39 0.64 19.47
CA LYS A 201 -3.89 -0.52 20.21
C LYS A 201 -5.10 -1.13 19.49
N GLN A 202 -6.08 -0.31 19.13
CA GLN A 202 -7.28 -0.77 18.40
C GLN A 202 -6.92 -1.44 17.08
N ARG A 203 -6.00 -0.87 16.29
CA ARG A 203 -5.55 -1.47 15.03
C ARG A 203 -4.92 -2.84 15.23
N LYS A 204 -4.06 -2.97 16.23
CA LYS A 204 -3.43 -4.26 16.55
C LYS A 204 -4.49 -5.29 16.90
N GLN A 205 -5.44 -4.94 17.76
CA GLN A 205 -6.53 -5.83 18.15
C GLN A 205 -7.46 -6.18 16.98
N TYR A 206 -7.71 -5.22 16.07
CA TYR A 206 -8.49 -5.49 14.86
C TYR A 206 -7.77 -6.48 13.93
N ALA A 207 -6.46 -6.32 13.73
CA ALA A 207 -5.66 -7.23 12.92
C ALA A 207 -5.61 -8.64 13.54
N GLU A 208 -5.41 -8.73 14.87
CA GLU A 208 -5.40 -10.00 15.60
C GLU A 208 -6.78 -10.70 15.57
N PHE A 209 -7.86 -9.94 15.72
CA PHE A 209 -9.21 -10.46 15.59
C PHE A 209 -9.51 -10.96 14.18
N SER A 210 -9.18 -10.15 13.15
CA SER A 210 -9.41 -10.51 11.75
C SER A 210 -8.62 -11.74 11.35
N ALA A 211 -7.35 -11.84 11.72
CA ALA A 211 -6.51 -13.01 11.44
C ALA A 211 -7.08 -14.27 12.10
N TYR A 212 -7.45 -14.18 13.38
CA TYR A 212 -8.04 -15.29 14.12
C TYR A 212 -9.40 -15.73 13.55
N PHE A 213 -10.22 -14.75 13.14
CA PHE A 213 -11.54 -15.01 12.56
C PHE A 213 -11.41 -15.71 11.20
N MET A 214 -10.51 -15.24 10.33
CA MET A 214 -10.23 -15.89 9.04
C MET A 214 -9.68 -17.30 9.22
N GLU A 215 -8.70 -17.50 10.11
CA GLU A 215 -8.18 -18.83 10.45
C GLU A 215 -9.29 -19.77 10.93
N SER A 216 -10.22 -19.25 11.75
CA SER A 216 -11.36 -20.05 12.23
C SER A 216 -12.31 -20.46 11.11
N LEU A 217 -12.50 -19.61 10.09
CA LEU A 217 -13.28 -19.93 8.89
C LEU A 217 -12.58 -20.97 8.01
N ASP A 218 -11.29 -20.82 7.77
CA ASP A 218 -10.49 -21.76 6.98
C ASP A 218 -10.43 -23.15 7.65
N CYS A 219 -10.43 -23.17 8.99
CA CYS A 219 -10.42 -24.39 9.79
C CYS A 219 -11.82 -24.90 10.20
N THR A 220 -12.89 -24.47 9.53
CA THR A 220 -14.27 -24.86 9.90
C THR A 220 -14.45 -26.38 9.91
N LEU A 221 -13.96 -27.09 8.89
CA LEU A 221 -14.08 -28.54 8.83
C LEU A 221 -13.35 -29.25 10.00
N PRO A 222 -12.07 -28.98 10.30
CA PRO A 222 -11.41 -29.49 11.51
C PRO A 222 -12.14 -29.16 12.82
N ILE A 223 -12.69 -27.94 12.96
CA ILE A 223 -13.43 -27.52 14.17
C ILE A 223 -14.66 -28.39 14.37
N VAL A 224 -15.48 -28.57 13.31
CA VAL A 224 -16.70 -29.39 13.35
C VAL A 224 -16.37 -30.85 13.60
N THR A 225 -15.39 -31.40 12.92
CA THR A 225 -15.01 -32.83 13.09
C THR A 225 -14.44 -33.15 14.47
N THR A 226 -13.90 -32.17 15.18
CA THR A 226 -13.39 -32.32 16.56
C THR A 226 -14.38 -31.92 17.64
N GLY A 227 -15.60 -31.43 17.29
CA GLY A 227 -16.64 -31.03 18.23
C GLY A 227 -16.27 -29.80 19.06
N LYS A 228 -15.45 -28.88 18.54
CA LYS A 228 -14.91 -27.70 19.25
C LYS A 228 -15.61 -26.39 18.90
N GLU A 229 -16.76 -26.42 18.26
CA GLU A 229 -17.50 -25.25 17.77
C GLU A 229 -17.81 -24.25 18.91
N ASN A 230 -18.28 -24.76 20.04
CA ASN A 230 -18.64 -23.91 21.18
C ASN A 230 -17.43 -23.26 21.86
N GLU A 231 -16.28 -23.94 21.87
CA GLU A 231 -15.02 -23.40 22.39
C GLU A 231 -14.51 -22.27 21.48
N LYS A 232 -14.49 -22.51 20.18
CA LYS A 232 -14.08 -21.51 19.19
C LYS A 232 -15.00 -20.29 19.16
N LEU A 233 -16.31 -20.49 19.27
CA LEU A 233 -17.27 -19.39 19.33
C LEU A 233 -17.02 -18.49 20.56
N LYS A 234 -16.72 -19.09 21.72
CA LYS A 234 -16.37 -18.32 22.94
C LYS A 234 -15.08 -17.52 22.76
N GLU A 235 -14.06 -18.08 22.11
CA GLU A 235 -12.80 -17.38 21.84
C GLU A 235 -13.02 -16.19 20.88
N VAL A 236 -13.82 -16.37 19.82
CA VAL A 236 -14.21 -15.28 18.90
C VAL A 236 -14.96 -14.17 19.65
N ASP A 237 -15.92 -14.54 20.52
CA ASP A 237 -16.69 -13.58 21.34
C ASP A 237 -15.78 -12.80 22.31
N LEU A 238 -14.80 -13.45 22.95
CA LEU A 238 -13.83 -12.78 23.82
C LEU A 238 -12.99 -11.76 23.05
N LYS A 239 -12.40 -12.15 21.92
CA LYS A 239 -11.61 -11.24 21.08
C LYS A 239 -12.43 -10.09 20.50
N SER A 240 -13.69 -10.36 20.13
CA SER A 240 -14.66 -9.34 19.70
C SER A 240 -14.94 -8.33 20.81
N LYS A 241 -15.14 -8.79 22.05
CA LYS A 241 -15.36 -7.92 23.23
C LYS A 241 -14.15 -7.05 23.53
N GLU A 242 -12.93 -7.59 23.43
CA GLU A 242 -11.70 -6.82 23.60
C GLU A 242 -11.58 -5.72 22.53
N LEU A 243 -11.84 -6.03 21.27
CA LEU A 243 -11.86 -5.06 20.16
C LEU A 243 -12.91 -3.98 20.40
N ASN A 244 -14.16 -4.38 20.74
CA ASN A 244 -15.26 -3.45 21.02
C ASN A 244 -14.96 -2.51 22.18
N SER A 245 -14.26 -2.98 23.23
CA SER A 245 -13.83 -2.12 24.34
C SER A 245 -12.89 -1.02 23.88
N SER A 246 -11.92 -1.32 22.99
CA SER A 246 -11.00 -0.33 22.44
C SER A 246 -11.67 0.65 21.48
N ILE A 247 -12.63 0.17 20.68
CA ILE A 247 -13.47 1.04 19.83
C ILE A 247 -14.26 2.02 20.68
N SER A 248 -14.87 1.53 21.77
CA SER A 248 -15.63 2.35 22.70
C SER A 248 -14.75 3.39 23.40
N GLU A 249 -13.52 3.02 23.79
CA GLU A 249 -12.56 3.95 24.37
C GLU A 249 -12.20 5.11 23.43
N ILE A 250 -11.97 4.80 22.14
CA ILE A 250 -11.68 5.85 21.13
C ILE A 250 -12.90 6.74 20.91
N LYS A 251 -14.08 6.16 20.76
CA LYS A 251 -15.34 6.93 20.60
C LYS A 251 -15.58 7.86 21.79
N TRP A 252 -15.34 7.37 23.00
CA TRP A 252 -15.44 8.18 24.22
C TRP A 252 -14.45 9.34 24.21
N LYS A 253 -13.17 9.10 23.90
CA LYS A 253 -12.14 10.14 23.83
C LYS A 253 -12.44 11.20 22.79
N ASN A 254 -12.90 10.78 21.59
CA ASN A 254 -13.33 11.71 20.53
C ASN A 254 -14.57 12.51 20.95
N GLY A 255 -15.52 11.88 21.63
CA GLY A 255 -16.71 12.56 22.17
C GLY A 255 -16.36 13.57 23.25
N CYS A 256 -15.43 13.26 24.13
CA CYS A 256 -14.92 14.21 25.14
C CYS A 256 -14.24 15.41 24.49
N GLN A 257 -13.46 15.20 23.42
CA GLN A 257 -12.83 16.28 22.69
C GLN A 257 -13.88 17.24 22.08
N GLY A 258 -14.87 16.70 21.37
CA GLY A 258 -15.94 17.53 20.79
C GLY A 258 -16.67 18.39 21.83
N ARG A 259 -16.90 17.83 23.02
CA ARG A 259 -17.51 18.60 24.14
C ARG A 259 -16.60 19.68 24.70
N ILE A 260 -15.27 19.45 24.72
CA ILE A 260 -14.28 20.47 25.12
C ILE A 260 -14.30 21.62 24.10
N ASP A 261 -14.37 21.32 22.80
CA ASP A 261 -14.47 22.34 21.75
C ASP A 261 -15.75 23.14 21.86
N GLU A 262 -16.90 22.50 22.12
CA GLU A 262 -18.18 23.17 22.40
C GLU A 262 -18.12 24.05 23.64
N LEU A 263 -17.44 23.59 24.70
CA LEU A 263 -17.25 24.38 25.94
C LEU A 263 -16.41 25.63 25.66
N TRP A 264 -15.32 25.51 24.92
CA TRP A 264 -14.51 26.68 24.53
C TRP A 264 -15.31 27.65 23.66
N LEU A 265 -16.14 27.15 22.74
CA LEU A 265 -17.03 27.98 21.94
C LEU A 265 -18.06 28.73 22.81
N GLY A 266 -18.67 28.03 23.79
CA GLY A 266 -19.60 28.64 24.73
C GLY A 266 -18.93 29.71 25.61
N LEU A 267 -17.73 29.42 26.12
CA LEU A 267 -16.92 30.40 26.88
C LEU A 267 -16.55 31.63 26.04
N ALA A 268 -16.13 31.40 24.79
CA ALA A 268 -15.88 32.50 23.87
C ALA A 268 -17.11 33.36 23.69
N GLY A 269 -18.31 32.77 23.46
CA GLY A 269 -19.58 33.51 23.35
C GLY A 269 -19.92 34.33 24.59
N PHE A 270 -19.69 33.73 25.76
CA PHE A 270 -19.91 34.41 27.04
C PHE A 270 -18.98 35.62 27.23
N VAL A 271 -17.68 35.44 26.97
CA VAL A 271 -16.68 36.52 27.06
C VAL A 271 -16.97 37.62 26.04
N PHE A 272 -17.34 37.26 24.80
CA PHE A 272 -17.76 38.21 23.78
C PHE A 272 -18.96 39.03 24.22
N ALA A 273 -19.99 38.40 24.76
CA ALA A 273 -21.20 39.07 25.23
C ALA A 273 -20.87 40.07 26.36
N ILE A 274 -20.06 39.67 27.34
CA ILE A 274 -19.65 40.58 28.44
C ILE A 274 -18.87 41.76 27.90
N MET A 275 -17.85 41.56 27.07
CA MET A 275 -17.04 42.66 26.53
C MET A 275 -17.86 43.59 25.67
N ALA A 276 -18.77 43.06 24.87
CA ALA A 276 -19.66 43.84 24.05
C ALA A 276 -20.62 44.69 24.90
N ILE A 277 -21.14 44.13 26.01
CA ILE A 277 -21.99 44.90 26.96
C ILE A 277 -21.18 46.02 27.64
N ILE A 278 -19.94 45.73 28.07
CA ILE A 278 -19.05 46.77 28.70
C ILE A 278 -18.81 47.93 27.72
N ASN A 279 -18.50 47.63 26.43
CA ASN A 279 -18.24 48.64 25.44
C ASN A 279 -19.51 49.50 25.13
N VAL A 280 -20.68 48.87 25.21
CA VAL A 280 -21.95 49.61 25.12
C VAL A 280 -22.15 50.54 26.31
N ILE A 281 -21.92 50.08 27.54
CA ILE A 281 -22.03 50.88 28.79
C ILE A 281 -21.06 52.07 28.74
N ASN A 282 -19.85 51.87 28.25
CA ASN A 282 -18.83 52.90 28.10
C ASN A 282 -19.14 53.89 26.94
N GLY A 283 -20.18 53.68 26.17
CA GLY A 283 -20.52 54.50 25.03
C GLY A 283 -19.58 54.37 23.82
N GLU A 284 -18.71 53.33 23.82
CA GLU A 284 -17.73 53.10 22.75
C GLU A 284 -18.36 52.48 21.48
N ILE A 285 -19.42 51.66 21.66
CA ILE A 285 -20.13 50.99 20.58
C ILE A 285 -21.66 50.98 20.83
N ASN A 286 -22.42 50.91 19.76
CA ASN A 286 -23.87 50.79 19.82
C ASN A 286 -24.33 49.39 20.22
N PHE A 287 -25.49 49.23 20.82
CA PHE A 287 -26.10 47.97 21.26
C PHE A 287 -26.17 46.91 20.17
N ILE A 288 -26.17 47.31 18.88
CA ILE A 288 -26.17 46.36 17.75
C ILE A 288 -24.93 45.48 17.70
N TYR A 289 -23.75 45.99 18.06
CA TYR A 289 -22.49 45.23 17.93
C TYR A 289 -22.41 43.98 18.81
N PRO A 290 -22.94 43.96 20.06
CA PRO A 290 -23.11 42.73 20.83
C PRO A 290 -23.97 41.69 20.13
N LEU A 291 -25.09 42.10 19.56
CA LEU A 291 -26.00 41.21 18.86
C LEU A 291 -25.31 40.62 17.60
N LEU A 292 -24.62 41.45 16.83
CA LEU A 292 -23.85 41.05 15.67
C LEU A 292 -22.76 40.03 16.04
N ALA A 293 -22.01 40.32 17.11
CA ALA A 293 -20.95 39.45 17.55
C ALA A 293 -21.43 38.04 17.94
N ILE A 294 -22.56 37.96 18.67
CA ILE A 294 -23.16 36.67 19.09
C ILE A 294 -23.68 35.87 17.88
N LEU A 295 -24.34 36.54 16.93
CA LEU A 295 -24.93 35.89 15.75
C LEU A 295 -23.87 35.42 14.73
N VAL A 296 -22.77 36.14 14.56
CA VAL A 296 -21.70 35.84 13.60
C VAL A 296 -20.75 34.78 14.14
N MET A 297 -20.58 34.69 15.45
CA MET A 297 -19.57 33.87 16.12
C MET A 297 -19.59 32.39 15.75
N PRO A 298 -20.73 31.65 15.73
CA PRO A 298 -20.73 30.23 15.38
C PRO A 298 -20.16 29.95 13.98
N GLY A 299 -20.41 30.86 13.03
CA GLY A 299 -19.87 30.79 11.67
C GLY A 299 -18.35 31.05 11.65
N ALA A 300 -17.88 32.03 12.42
CA ALA A 300 -16.47 32.42 12.46
C ALA A 300 -15.53 31.36 13.04
N PHE A 301 -15.99 30.54 14.00
CA PHE A 301 -15.19 29.48 14.65
C PHE A 301 -15.24 28.14 13.92
N ARG A 302 -16.13 27.97 12.95
CA ARG A 302 -16.34 26.70 12.24
C ARG A 302 -15.06 26.09 11.64
N PRO A 303 -14.15 26.87 10.99
CA PRO A 303 -12.90 26.30 10.47
C PRO A 303 -11.95 25.83 11.57
N ALA A 304 -11.90 26.50 12.72
CA ALA A 304 -11.11 26.05 13.87
C ALA A 304 -11.66 24.74 14.48
N LEU A 305 -12.99 24.61 14.59
CA LEU A 305 -13.64 23.39 15.06
C LEU A 305 -13.37 22.21 14.12
N ALA A 306 -13.29 22.43 12.82
CA ALA A 306 -12.92 21.40 11.85
C ALA A 306 -11.50 20.84 12.11
N LEU A 307 -10.55 21.68 12.53
CA LEU A 307 -9.22 21.23 12.94
C LEU A 307 -9.25 20.41 14.22
N GLY A 308 -10.14 20.74 15.16
CA GLY A 308 -10.36 19.99 16.39
C GLY A 308 -10.68 18.51 16.15
N ALA A 309 -11.41 18.19 15.09
CA ALA A 309 -11.82 16.83 14.73
C ALA A 309 -10.70 15.97 14.07
N LEU A 310 -9.63 16.58 13.55
CA LEU A 310 -8.57 15.88 12.81
C LEU A 310 -7.78 14.82 13.60
N PRO A 311 -7.48 14.96 14.90
CA PRO A 311 -6.65 14.00 15.63
C PRO A 311 -7.16 12.56 15.58
N GLY A 312 -8.48 12.38 15.62
CA GLY A 312 -9.13 11.07 15.59
C GLY A 312 -8.91 10.33 14.27
N SER A 313 -9.11 11.01 13.15
CA SER A 313 -8.95 10.44 11.80
C SER A 313 -7.48 10.29 11.40
N LEU A 314 -6.65 11.30 11.65
CA LEU A 314 -5.24 11.31 11.26
C LEU A 314 -4.38 10.28 11.98
N SER A 315 -4.77 9.81 13.15
CA SER A 315 -4.01 8.76 13.87
C SER A 315 -3.88 7.49 13.02
N ASN A 316 -4.94 7.11 12.35
CA ASN A 316 -4.94 5.97 11.44
C ASN A 316 -4.18 6.26 10.15
N THR A 317 -4.40 7.41 9.56
CA THR A 317 -3.73 7.86 8.34
C THR A 317 -2.20 7.89 8.49
N PHE A 318 -1.68 8.35 9.63
CA PHE A 318 -0.23 8.36 9.87
C PHE A 318 0.38 6.97 9.98
N ALA A 319 -0.35 5.98 10.49
CA ALA A 319 0.16 4.61 10.51
C ALA A 319 0.20 3.99 9.10
N SER A 320 -0.80 4.24 8.26
CA SER A 320 -0.79 3.82 6.86
C SER A 320 0.28 4.57 6.05
N ALA A 321 0.45 5.87 6.30
CA ALA A 321 1.51 6.68 5.69
C ALA A 321 2.91 6.16 6.03
N ASP A 322 3.16 5.77 7.28
CA ASP A 322 4.46 5.22 7.68
C ASP A 322 4.75 3.90 6.97
N ARG A 323 3.75 3.01 6.85
CA ARG A 323 3.88 1.76 6.09
C ARG A 323 4.14 2.01 4.60
N PHE A 324 3.37 2.91 3.99
CA PHE A 324 3.55 3.30 2.59
C PHE A 324 4.95 3.88 2.32
N LEU A 325 5.37 4.89 3.10
CA LEU A 325 6.67 5.52 2.92
C LEU A 325 7.83 4.56 3.20
N ASN A 326 7.68 3.64 4.16
CA ASN A 326 8.68 2.62 4.41
C ASN A 326 8.83 1.67 3.22
N LEU A 327 7.72 1.25 2.60
CA LEU A 327 7.78 0.37 1.43
C LEU A 327 8.47 1.03 0.24
N ILE A 328 8.10 2.27 -0.10
CA ILE A 328 8.67 2.95 -1.27
C ILE A 328 10.14 3.34 -1.09
N GLU A 329 10.60 3.52 0.14
CA GLU A 329 12.00 3.84 0.47
C GLU A 329 12.83 2.59 0.77
N GLU A 330 12.19 1.41 0.87
CA GLU A 330 12.89 0.15 1.10
C GLU A 330 13.81 -0.16 -0.09
N LYS A 331 15.05 -0.50 0.23
CA LYS A 331 16.04 -0.87 -0.80
C LYS A 331 15.89 -2.34 -1.18
N PRO A 332 15.99 -2.68 -2.46
CA PRO A 332 16.05 -4.06 -2.90
C PRO A 332 17.29 -4.75 -2.33
N GLU A 333 17.25 -6.06 -2.21
CA GLU A 333 18.40 -6.85 -1.75
C GLU A 333 19.50 -6.86 -2.81
N VAL A 334 19.11 -6.97 -4.07
CA VAL A 334 19.99 -6.85 -5.24
C VAL A 334 19.61 -5.58 -5.98
N GLU A 335 20.57 -4.67 -6.15
CA GLU A 335 20.35 -3.46 -6.93
C GLU A 335 20.40 -3.81 -8.43
N GLU A 336 19.42 -3.35 -9.19
CA GLU A 336 19.45 -3.48 -10.65
C GLU A 336 20.59 -2.65 -11.23
N ARG A 337 21.30 -3.25 -12.16
CA ARG A 337 22.43 -2.61 -12.84
C ARG A 337 22.25 -2.68 -14.35
N GLU A 338 22.32 -1.53 -14.98
CA GLU A 338 22.51 -1.40 -16.42
C GLU A 338 24.02 -1.34 -16.67
N ASN A 339 24.61 -2.51 -16.95
CA ASN A 339 26.02 -2.61 -17.24
C ASN A 339 26.27 -2.92 -18.72
N ASN A 340 27.45 -2.56 -19.21
CA ASN A 340 27.87 -2.88 -20.57
C ASN A 340 28.16 -4.39 -20.77
N ILE A 341 28.29 -5.16 -19.69
CA ILE A 341 28.54 -6.60 -19.75
C ILE A 341 27.20 -7.32 -19.84
N LYS A 342 26.90 -7.90 -20.99
CA LYS A 342 25.72 -8.72 -21.22
C LYS A 342 26.00 -10.19 -20.91
N ALA A 343 24.98 -10.88 -20.36
CA ALA A 343 25.04 -12.32 -20.22
C ALA A 343 24.97 -12.96 -21.62
N GLY A 344 26.12 -13.31 -22.16
CA GLY A 344 26.21 -14.06 -23.43
C GLY A 344 25.92 -15.54 -23.23
N LYS A 345 26.05 -16.32 -24.32
CA LYS A 345 25.89 -17.78 -24.28
C LYS A 345 26.78 -18.37 -23.16
N LEU A 346 26.22 -19.25 -22.35
CA LEU A 346 26.91 -19.85 -21.24
C LEU A 346 27.95 -20.87 -21.75
N SER A 347 29.22 -20.66 -21.43
CA SER A 347 30.26 -21.65 -21.58
C SER A 347 30.47 -22.45 -20.28
N LYS A 348 30.39 -21.76 -19.15
CA LYS A 348 30.37 -22.37 -17.82
C LYS A 348 29.86 -21.34 -16.78
N LEU A 349 29.13 -21.82 -15.77
CA LEU A 349 28.89 -21.05 -14.55
C LEU A 349 29.74 -21.67 -13.43
N LYS A 350 30.45 -20.86 -12.65
CA LYS A 350 31.32 -21.32 -11.58
C LYS A 350 30.96 -20.63 -10.27
N ILE A 351 30.75 -21.41 -9.24
CA ILE A 351 30.54 -20.94 -7.86
C ILE A 351 31.81 -21.28 -7.07
N GLU A 352 32.38 -20.32 -6.38
CA GLU A 352 33.60 -20.46 -5.59
C GLU A 352 33.39 -20.00 -4.15
N ASN A 353 33.65 -20.91 -3.19
CA ASN A 353 33.67 -20.64 -1.75
C ASN A 353 32.43 -19.92 -1.22
N LEU A 354 31.25 -20.22 -1.77
CA LEU A 354 30.01 -19.51 -1.47
C LEU A 354 29.50 -19.90 -0.07
N ASN A 355 29.38 -18.88 0.79
CA ASN A 355 28.68 -18.96 2.07
C ASN A 355 27.45 -18.05 2.04
N TYR A 356 26.34 -18.50 2.62
CA TYR A 356 25.13 -17.72 2.67
C TYR A 356 24.32 -17.91 3.95
N SER A 357 23.86 -16.79 4.51
CA SER A 357 22.88 -16.70 5.59
C SER A 357 21.79 -15.71 5.20
N TYR A 358 20.55 -15.97 5.58
CA TYR A 358 19.47 -14.99 5.37
C TYR A 358 19.70 -13.73 6.22
N PRO A 359 19.39 -12.53 5.70
CA PRO A 359 19.60 -11.27 6.41
C PRO A 359 18.98 -11.21 7.81
N ASP A 360 17.81 -11.86 7.99
CA ASP A 360 17.08 -11.91 9.26
C ASP A 360 17.60 -13.00 10.23
N GLN A 361 18.45 -13.94 9.76
CA GLN A 361 19.00 -15.06 10.53
C GLN A 361 20.50 -15.21 10.29
N LYS A 362 21.26 -14.14 10.49
CA LYS A 362 22.72 -14.11 10.21
C LYS A 362 23.52 -15.16 10.95
N ASP A 363 23.07 -15.58 12.11
CA ASP A 363 23.73 -16.62 12.92
C ASP A 363 23.54 -18.04 12.34
N LYS A 364 22.59 -18.24 11.42
CA LYS A 364 22.30 -19.51 10.81
C LYS A 364 22.84 -19.56 9.39
N ILE A 365 24.03 -20.15 9.22
CA ILE A 365 24.60 -20.38 7.88
C ILE A 365 23.79 -21.47 7.17
N VAL A 366 23.19 -21.12 6.04
CA VAL A 366 22.37 -22.02 5.22
C VAL A 366 23.22 -22.77 4.18
N LEU A 367 24.18 -22.07 3.55
CA LEU A 367 25.13 -22.66 2.61
C LEU A 367 26.55 -22.41 3.11
N ARG A 368 27.42 -23.43 3.04
CA ARG A 368 28.78 -23.43 3.58
C ARG A 368 29.76 -23.87 2.52
N ASN A 369 30.69 -23.00 2.14
CA ASN A 369 31.78 -23.27 1.23
C ASN A 369 31.35 -24.04 -0.03
N ILE A 370 30.27 -23.58 -0.68
CA ILE A 370 29.75 -24.20 -1.90
C ILE A 370 30.72 -23.95 -3.04
N ASN A 371 31.14 -25.04 -3.69
CA ASN A 371 31.94 -25.04 -4.90
C ASN A 371 31.20 -25.86 -5.97
N LEU A 372 30.79 -25.25 -7.08
CA LEU A 372 30.03 -25.90 -8.15
C LEU A 372 30.43 -25.35 -9.51
N THR A 373 30.55 -26.25 -10.49
CA THR A 373 30.77 -25.85 -11.87
C THR A 373 29.67 -26.44 -12.76
N ILE A 374 28.91 -25.60 -13.44
CA ILE A 374 27.89 -25.97 -14.41
C ILE A 374 28.49 -25.80 -15.81
N PRO A 375 28.59 -26.86 -16.63
CA PRO A 375 29.15 -26.80 -17.99
C PRO A 375 28.19 -26.11 -18.97
N SER A 376 28.59 -26.00 -20.24
CA SER A 376 27.78 -25.39 -21.31
C SER A 376 26.59 -26.24 -21.78
N ASN A 377 26.54 -27.52 -21.41
CA ASN A 377 25.47 -28.47 -21.72
C ASN A 377 25.47 -29.59 -20.67
N GLY A 378 24.46 -30.44 -20.72
CA GLY A 378 24.28 -31.53 -19.79
C GLY A 378 23.41 -31.21 -18.59
N ILE A 379 23.22 -32.18 -17.71
CA ILE A 379 22.35 -32.09 -16.53
C ILE A 379 23.16 -32.25 -15.26
N ILE A 380 23.03 -31.29 -14.34
CA ILE A 380 23.53 -31.39 -12.97
C ILE A 380 22.36 -31.66 -12.03
N GLY A 381 22.39 -32.79 -11.32
CA GLY A 381 21.44 -33.09 -10.27
C GLY A 381 21.92 -32.62 -8.91
N ILE A 382 21.06 -32.05 -8.11
CA ILE A 382 21.30 -31.67 -6.72
C ILE A 382 20.26 -32.36 -5.85
N LYS A 383 20.70 -33.32 -5.02
CA LYS A 383 19.84 -34.00 -4.04
C LYS A 383 20.08 -33.47 -2.63
N GLY A 384 19.14 -33.74 -1.75
CA GLY A 384 19.26 -33.42 -0.32
C GLY A 384 17.90 -33.29 0.36
N PRO A 385 17.85 -33.44 1.70
CA PRO A 385 16.62 -33.26 2.47
C PRO A 385 15.99 -31.90 2.28
N SER A 386 14.67 -31.78 2.51
CA SER A 386 13.97 -30.51 2.50
C SER A 386 14.56 -29.57 3.56
N GLY A 387 14.62 -28.27 3.25
CA GLY A 387 15.17 -27.25 4.15
C GLY A 387 16.70 -27.13 4.18
N ASN A 388 17.46 -27.91 3.39
CA ASN A 388 18.92 -27.85 3.38
C ASN A 388 19.52 -26.74 2.49
N GLY A 389 18.72 -25.85 1.93
CA GLY A 389 19.21 -24.71 1.15
C GLY A 389 19.25 -24.91 -0.37
N LYS A 390 18.61 -25.96 -0.92
CA LYS A 390 18.58 -26.23 -2.37
C LYS A 390 17.97 -25.07 -3.16
N SER A 391 16.76 -24.66 -2.81
CA SER A 391 16.08 -23.50 -3.47
C SER A 391 16.83 -22.19 -3.19
N THR A 392 17.50 -22.06 -2.03
CA THR A 392 18.40 -20.93 -1.73
C THR A 392 19.56 -20.86 -2.72
N LEU A 393 20.19 -22.00 -3.03
CA LEU A 393 21.26 -22.06 -4.02
C LEU A 393 20.76 -21.67 -5.42
N LEU A 394 19.57 -22.13 -5.83
CA LEU A 394 18.96 -21.71 -7.10
C LEU A 394 18.66 -20.20 -7.11
N ASN A 395 18.17 -19.62 -6.02
CA ASN A 395 17.89 -18.19 -5.91
C ASN A 395 19.17 -17.34 -6.00
N LEU A 396 20.29 -17.82 -5.48
CA LEU A 396 21.60 -17.18 -5.63
C LEU A 396 22.13 -17.27 -7.07
N ILE A 397 21.94 -18.40 -7.75
CA ILE A 397 22.30 -18.54 -9.18
C ILE A 397 21.44 -17.62 -10.06
N LYS A 398 20.13 -17.46 -9.74
CA LYS A 398 19.24 -16.50 -10.40
C LYS A 398 19.59 -15.04 -10.10
N HIS A 399 20.53 -14.79 -9.18
CA HIS A 399 20.84 -13.46 -8.67
C HIS A 399 19.63 -12.74 -8.05
N HIS A 400 18.70 -13.51 -7.49
CA HIS A 400 17.57 -12.97 -6.71
C HIS A 400 18.00 -12.57 -5.30
N ARG A 401 19.11 -13.13 -4.79
CA ARG A 401 19.71 -12.84 -3.50
C ARG A 401 21.15 -12.37 -3.68
N LYS A 402 21.61 -11.47 -2.83
CA LYS A 402 22.97 -10.95 -2.86
C LYS A 402 23.95 -11.97 -2.28
N VAL A 403 25.06 -12.18 -2.98
CA VAL A 403 26.20 -12.96 -2.48
C VAL A 403 27.09 -12.03 -1.66
N GLU A 404 27.21 -12.28 -0.34
CA GLU A 404 28.07 -11.50 0.55
C GLU A 404 29.46 -12.13 0.73
N ASP A 405 29.55 -13.49 0.67
CA ASP A 405 30.78 -14.25 0.85
C ASP A 405 30.89 -15.33 -0.22
N GLY A 406 32.02 -15.35 -0.93
CA GLY A 406 32.22 -16.17 -2.12
C GLY A 406 31.91 -15.40 -3.41
N THR A 407 31.89 -16.10 -4.55
CA THR A 407 31.65 -15.50 -5.85
C THR A 407 30.96 -16.47 -6.81
N ILE A 408 30.04 -15.94 -7.61
CA ILE A 408 29.41 -16.66 -8.74
C ILE A 408 29.92 -16.00 -10.03
N TYR A 409 30.46 -16.80 -10.93
CA TYR A 409 30.94 -16.35 -12.24
C TYR A 409 30.06 -16.90 -13.36
N TRP A 410 29.60 -16.03 -14.23
CA TRP A 410 29.04 -16.36 -15.53
C TRP A 410 30.14 -16.24 -16.58
N ASN A 411 30.64 -17.34 -17.06
CA ASN A 411 31.86 -17.40 -17.89
C ASN A 411 33.09 -16.83 -17.14
N LYS A 412 33.51 -15.63 -17.50
CA LYS A 412 34.66 -14.93 -16.88
C LYS A 412 34.26 -13.74 -16.01
N SER A 413 32.99 -13.32 -16.07
CA SER A 413 32.50 -12.15 -15.35
C SER A 413 31.81 -12.54 -14.07
N LYS A 414 31.95 -11.74 -13.01
CA LYS A 414 31.17 -11.92 -11.79
C LYS A 414 29.70 -11.61 -12.09
N ILE A 415 28.80 -12.40 -11.49
CA ILE A 415 27.35 -12.24 -11.70
C ILE A 415 26.87 -10.82 -11.33
N ASP A 416 27.48 -10.21 -10.33
CA ASP A 416 27.20 -8.84 -9.88
C ASP A 416 27.61 -7.75 -10.89
N GLU A 417 28.44 -8.08 -11.88
CA GLU A 417 28.93 -7.15 -12.90
C GLU A 417 28.11 -7.20 -14.19
N ILE A 418 27.20 -8.15 -14.29
CA ILE A 418 26.38 -8.39 -15.48
C ILE A 418 25.13 -7.51 -15.42
N ASP A 419 24.70 -7.05 -16.59
CA ASP A 419 23.41 -6.38 -16.76
C ASP A 419 22.26 -7.26 -16.28
N SER A 420 21.47 -6.74 -15.33
CA SER A 420 20.43 -7.52 -14.66
C SER A 420 19.36 -8.05 -15.61
N ASN A 421 18.99 -7.27 -16.63
CA ASN A 421 18.00 -7.67 -17.64
C ASN A 421 18.52 -8.81 -18.50
N SER A 422 19.77 -8.70 -18.99
CA SER A 422 20.36 -9.74 -19.84
C SER A 422 20.55 -11.05 -19.06
N LEU A 423 20.86 -10.96 -17.75
CA LEU A 423 20.97 -12.13 -16.89
C LEU A 423 19.61 -12.82 -16.71
N ARG A 424 18.55 -12.06 -16.40
CA ARG A 424 17.18 -12.58 -16.28
C ARG A 424 16.69 -13.22 -17.58
N GLN A 425 17.06 -12.67 -18.74
CA GLN A 425 16.73 -13.29 -20.03
C GLN A 425 17.50 -14.57 -20.28
N SER A 426 18.71 -14.68 -19.76
CA SER A 426 19.61 -15.84 -19.95
C SER A 426 19.33 -17.00 -19.02
N ILE A 427 18.70 -16.79 -17.87
CA ILE A 427 18.35 -17.84 -16.92
C ILE A 427 16.84 -17.99 -16.89
N ALA A 428 16.34 -19.21 -17.10
CA ALA A 428 14.95 -19.55 -16.87
C ALA A 428 14.83 -20.57 -15.74
N SER A 429 13.79 -20.45 -14.93
CA SER A 429 13.51 -21.38 -13.85
C SER A 429 12.10 -21.93 -13.92
N MET A 430 11.95 -23.20 -13.51
CA MET A 430 10.68 -23.83 -13.24
C MET A 430 10.63 -24.14 -11.75
N GLU A 431 9.63 -23.62 -11.09
CA GLU A 431 9.38 -23.87 -9.67
C GLU A 431 8.46 -25.07 -9.50
N GLN A 432 8.34 -25.58 -8.29
CA GLN A 432 7.55 -26.76 -7.96
C GLN A 432 6.10 -26.65 -8.46
N ASP A 433 5.48 -25.46 -8.35
CA ASP A 433 4.13 -25.19 -8.82
C ASP A 433 4.16 -24.17 -9.96
N THR A 434 3.62 -24.55 -11.13
CA THR A 434 3.47 -23.65 -12.26
C THR A 434 2.16 -22.86 -12.14
N TYR A 435 2.28 -21.54 -12.04
CA TYR A 435 1.14 -20.63 -12.05
C TYR A 435 0.68 -20.32 -13.48
N LEU A 436 -0.62 -20.45 -13.73
CA LEU A 436 -1.28 -20.02 -14.96
C LEU A 436 -2.22 -18.86 -14.64
N PHE A 437 -2.07 -17.77 -15.39
CA PHE A 437 -2.96 -16.61 -15.27
C PHE A 437 -4.36 -16.93 -15.82
N LYS A 438 -5.39 -16.29 -15.26
CA LYS A 438 -6.77 -16.39 -15.77
C LYS A 438 -6.91 -15.58 -17.07
N GLU A 439 -6.33 -16.11 -18.13
CA GLU A 439 -6.22 -15.51 -19.45
C GLU A 439 -6.23 -16.62 -20.51
N SER A 440 -6.13 -16.29 -21.80
CA SER A 440 -5.99 -17.32 -22.84
C SER A 440 -4.68 -18.10 -22.69
N LEU A 441 -4.59 -19.31 -23.24
CA LEU A 441 -3.32 -20.04 -23.29
C LEU A 441 -2.27 -19.25 -24.08
N ARG A 442 -2.66 -18.56 -25.13
CA ARG A 442 -1.84 -17.65 -25.91
C ARG A 442 -1.22 -16.57 -25.02
N ASP A 443 -2.05 -15.82 -24.27
CA ASP A 443 -1.57 -14.75 -23.38
C ASP A 443 -0.64 -15.31 -22.32
N ASN A 444 -0.98 -16.45 -21.74
CA ASN A 444 -0.11 -17.18 -20.83
C ASN A 444 1.25 -17.53 -21.44
N MET A 445 1.36 -17.79 -22.73
CA MET A 445 2.64 -18.01 -23.41
C MET A 445 3.36 -16.69 -23.72
N LEU A 446 2.61 -15.65 -24.09
CA LEU A 446 3.15 -14.32 -24.38
C LEU A 446 3.76 -13.63 -23.17
N GLU A 447 3.36 -14.00 -21.94
CA GLU A 447 4.05 -13.58 -20.71
C GLU A 447 5.55 -13.94 -20.72
N ALA A 448 5.91 -15.06 -21.32
CA ALA A 448 7.31 -15.45 -21.44
C ALA A 448 8.06 -14.72 -22.57
N LYS A 449 7.39 -14.38 -23.65
CA LYS A 449 7.91 -13.66 -24.82
C LYS A 449 6.80 -12.86 -25.50
N PRO A 450 6.64 -11.55 -25.19
CA PRO A 450 5.49 -10.74 -25.63
C PRO A 450 5.29 -10.66 -27.15
N ASN A 451 6.38 -10.79 -27.94
CA ASN A 451 6.34 -10.70 -29.40
C ASN A 451 6.48 -12.08 -30.09
N ALA A 452 6.16 -13.17 -29.40
CA ALA A 452 6.24 -14.50 -29.98
C ALA A 452 5.17 -14.70 -31.04
N THR A 453 5.56 -15.30 -32.18
CA THR A 453 4.64 -15.71 -33.22
C THR A 453 3.96 -17.02 -32.85
N ASP A 454 2.77 -17.30 -33.46
CA ASP A 454 2.08 -18.58 -33.26
C ASP A 454 2.94 -19.79 -33.59
N ASN A 455 3.82 -19.67 -34.58
CA ASN A 455 4.74 -20.74 -34.95
C ASN A 455 5.76 -20.99 -33.83
N GLU A 456 6.29 -19.95 -33.18
CA GLU A 456 7.21 -20.09 -32.07
C GLU A 456 6.50 -20.68 -30.84
N ILE A 457 5.28 -20.25 -30.55
CA ILE A 457 4.45 -20.78 -29.46
C ILE A 457 4.18 -22.28 -29.70
N ASN A 458 3.68 -22.67 -30.89
CA ASN A 458 3.40 -24.04 -31.21
C ASN A 458 4.65 -24.93 -31.16
N HIS A 459 5.80 -24.45 -31.67
CA HIS A 459 7.07 -25.15 -31.57
C HIS A 459 7.51 -25.36 -30.11
N ALA A 460 7.33 -24.36 -29.23
CA ALA A 460 7.64 -24.49 -27.81
C ALA A 460 6.72 -25.52 -27.10
N LEU A 461 5.43 -25.51 -27.44
CA LEU A 461 4.44 -26.48 -26.94
C LEU A 461 4.74 -27.91 -27.43
N GLU A 462 5.15 -28.06 -28.68
CA GLU A 462 5.59 -29.35 -29.23
C GLU A 462 6.82 -29.89 -28.51
N ARG A 463 7.86 -29.05 -28.32
CA ARG A 463 9.06 -29.42 -27.59
C ARG A 463 8.77 -29.78 -26.11
N ALA A 464 7.77 -29.17 -25.51
CA ALA A 464 7.29 -29.50 -24.16
C ALA A 464 6.33 -30.71 -24.14
N SER A 465 6.08 -31.36 -25.30
CA SER A 465 5.22 -32.53 -25.44
C SER A 465 3.78 -32.30 -24.99
N ILE A 466 3.22 -31.08 -25.25
CA ILE A 466 1.86 -30.71 -24.82
C ILE A 466 0.90 -30.33 -25.97
N SER A 467 1.31 -30.46 -27.23
CA SER A 467 0.47 -30.13 -28.41
C SER A 467 -0.89 -30.80 -28.36
N LYS A 468 -0.95 -32.08 -27.91
CA LYS A 468 -2.24 -32.82 -27.82
C LYS A 468 -3.26 -32.15 -26.89
N LEU A 469 -2.82 -31.48 -25.83
CA LEU A 469 -3.72 -30.70 -24.99
C LEU A 469 -4.30 -29.54 -25.78
N VAL A 470 -3.45 -28.79 -26.51
CA VAL A 470 -3.89 -27.63 -27.32
C VAL A 470 -4.91 -28.05 -28.37
N ASP A 471 -4.67 -29.18 -29.04
CA ASP A 471 -5.58 -29.75 -30.03
C ASP A 471 -6.94 -30.17 -29.44
N SER A 472 -6.97 -30.49 -28.15
CA SER A 472 -8.20 -30.89 -27.42
C SER A 472 -8.98 -29.70 -26.88
N LEU A 473 -8.38 -28.51 -26.82
CA LEU A 473 -9.02 -27.31 -26.28
C LEU A 473 -10.03 -26.72 -27.29
N PRO A 474 -11.19 -26.20 -26.82
CA PRO A 474 -12.28 -25.74 -27.71
C PRO A 474 -11.88 -24.69 -28.75
N ASN A 475 -10.97 -23.77 -28.36
CA ASN A 475 -10.49 -22.67 -29.19
C ASN A 475 -8.95 -22.72 -29.36
N GLY A 476 -8.31 -23.89 -29.19
CA GLY A 476 -6.86 -24.03 -29.29
C GLY A 476 -6.13 -23.06 -28.36
N LEU A 477 -5.19 -22.27 -28.92
CA LEU A 477 -4.42 -21.28 -28.16
C LEU A 477 -5.27 -20.16 -27.51
N ASP A 478 -6.43 -19.84 -28.10
CA ASP A 478 -7.30 -18.77 -27.60
C ASP A 478 -8.31 -19.25 -26.54
N THR A 479 -8.14 -20.49 -26.05
CA THR A 479 -8.94 -21.02 -24.94
C THR A 479 -8.56 -20.30 -23.67
N TYR A 480 -9.56 -19.73 -22.98
CA TYR A 480 -9.40 -19.08 -21.68
C TYR A 480 -9.10 -20.11 -20.59
N ILE A 481 -8.00 -19.92 -19.87
CA ILE A 481 -7.58 -20.79 -18.77
C ILE A 481 -8.21 -20.29 -17.47
N ASP A 482 -9.16 -21.05 -16.95
CA ASP A 482 -9.72 -20.82 -15.63
C ASP A 482 -9.64 -22.11 -14.81
N ASN A 483 -9.03 -22.04 -13.66
CA ASN A 483 -8.86 -23.19 -12.76
C ASN A 483 -10.20 -23.81 -12.29
N GLU A 484 -11.30 -23.09 -12.44
CA GLU A 484 -12.63 -23.52 -12.04
C GLU A 484 -13.38 -24.26 -13.17
N ASN A 485 -13.10 -23.92 -14.44
CA ASN A 485 -13.84 -24.41 -15.61
C ASN A 485 -13.06 -25.38 -16.50
N LEU A 486 -11.74 -25.38 -16.43
CA LEU A 486 -10.88 -26.26 -17.21
C LEU A 486 -10.05 -27.14 -16.27
N ASN A 487 -10.29 -28.45 -16.35
CA ASN A 487 -9.52 -29.44 -15.59
C ASN A 487 -8.13 -29.67 -16.25
N ILE A 488 -7.24 -28.65 -16.13
CA ILE A 488 -5.83 -28.84 -16.50
C ILE A 488 -5.13 -29.57 -15.37
N SER A 489 -4.60 -30.75 -15.62
CA SER A 489 -3.87 -31.54 -14.66
C SER A 489 -2.57 -30.84 -14.23
N THR A 490 -2.05 -31.19 -13.06
CA THR A 490 -0.77 -30.66 -12.57
C THR A 490 0.37 -30.91 -13.56
N GLY A 491 0.41 -32.09 -14.18
CA GLY A 491 1.43 -32.41 -15.19
C GLY A 491 1.29 -31.58 -16.47
N GLU A 492 0.07 -31.22 -16.88
CA GLU A 492 -0.15 -30.31 -18.02
C GLU A 492 0.27 -28.88 -17.67
N LYS A 493 -0.04 -28.39 -16.48
CA LYS A 493 0.43 -27.09 -16.01
C LYS A 493 1.96 -27.00 -16.02
N GLN A 494 2.63 -28.03 -15.54
CA GLN A 494 4.10 -28.08 -15.54
C GLN A 494 4.67 -28.11 -16.97
N ARG A 495 4.06 -28.84 -17.90
CA ARG A 495 4.49 -28.83 -19.31
C ARG A 495 4.23 -27.49 -20.00
N ILE A 496 3.15 -26.76 -19.66
CA ILE A 496 2.96 -25.38 -20.11
C ILE A 496 4.06 -24.47 -19.55
N GLY A 497 4.43 -24.63 -18.28
CA GLY A 497 5.57 -23.94 -17.67
C GLY A 497 6.88 -24.22 -18.40
N LEU A 498 7.14 -25.48 -18.76
CA LEU A 498 8.30 -25.88 -19.58
C LEU A 498 8.25 -25.22 -20.97
N ALA A 499 7.09 -25.17 -21.62
CA ALA A 499 6.94 -24.50 -22.91
C ALA A 499 7.26 -22.99 -22.83
N ARG A 500 6.85 -22.32 -21.74
CA ARG A 500 7.23 -20.91 -21.48
C ARG A 500 8.75 -20.76 -21.37
N ILE A 501 9.43 -21.66 -20.68
CA ILE A 501 10.89 -21.66 -20.55
C ILE A 501 11.53 -21.79 -21.93
N LEU A 502 11.08 -22.77 -22.73
CA LEU A 502 11.63 -23.04 -24.07
C LEU A 502 11.39 -21.89 -25.05
N LEU A 503 10.24 -21.22 -24.95
CA LEU A 503 9.91 -20.05 -25.77
C LEU A 503 10.86 -18.88 -25.55
N ARG A 504 11.40 -18.72 -24.33
CA ARG A 504 12.40 -17.70 -24.00
C ARG A 504 13.79 -17.99 -24.54
N ASN A 505 14.08 -19.23 -24.90
CA ASN A 505 15.39 -19.70 -25.37
C ASN A 505 16.54 -19.28 -24.42
N PRO A 506 16.53 -19.71 -23.16
CA PRO A 506 17.52 -19.32 -22.15
C PRO A 506 18.89 -19.98 -22.40
N ASN A 507 19.92 -19.48 -21.73
CA ASN A 507 21.26 -20.04 -21.72
C ASN A 507 21.50 -21.03 -20.55
N LEU A 508 20.62 -21.04 -19.54
CA LEU A 508 20.64 -21.92 -18.38
C LEU A 508 19.21 -22.17 -17.91
N ILE A 509 18.88 -23.43 -17.61
CA ILE A 509 17.58 -23.82 -17.07
C ILE A 509 17.79 -24.36 -15.64
N LEU A 510 17.00 -23.85 -14.70
CA LEU A 510 16.98 -24.27 -13.31
C LEU A 510 15.61 -24.89 -12.99
N LEU A 511 15.60 -26.13 -12.53
CA LEU A 511 14.38 -26.89 -12.25
C LEU A 511 14.35 -27.26 -10.76
N ASP A 512 13.35 -26.75 -10.04
CA ASP A 512 13.14 -27.07 -8.61
C ASP A 512 11.96 -28.06 -8.49
N GLU A 513 12.28 -29.33 -8.23
CA GLU A 513 11.35 -30.45 -8.11
C GLU A 513 10.34 -30.58 -9.29
N PRO A 514 10.82 -30.57 -10.55
CA PRO A 514 9.98 -30.38 -11.73
C PRO A 514 8.98 -31.51 -12.00
N THR A 515 9.16 -32.67 -11.39
CA THR A 515 8.30 -33.85 -11.57
C THR A 515 7.55 -34.23 -10.29
N SER A 516 7.57 -33.36 -9.26
CA SER A 516 6.77 -33.59 -8.06
C SER A 516 5.27 -33.51 -8.41
N ASN A 517 4.46 -34.37 -7.84
CA ASN A 517 3.01 -34.39 -8.01
C ASN A 517 2.50 -34.68 -9.45
N VAL A 518 3.32 -35.31 -10.30
CA VAL A 518 2.88 -35.79 -11.62
C VAL A 518 2.83 -37.31 -11.66
N ASP A 519 2.00 -37.87 -12.55
CA ASP A 519 1.93 -39.31 -12.78
C ASP A 519 3.18 -39.80 -13.51
N SER A 520 3.48 -41.09 -13.37
CA SER A 520 4.71 -41.73 -13.90
C SER A 520 4.85 -41.62 -15.42
N LEU A 521 3.75 -41.57 -16.17
CA LEU A 521 3.81 -41.42 -17.62
C LEU A 521 4.24 -40.00 -17.99
N THR A 522 3.62 -39.00 -17.37
CA THR A 522 4.00 -37.58 -17.53
C THR A 522 5.45 -37.35 -17.09
N GLU A 523 5.87 -37.90 -15.94
CA GLU A 523 7.25 -37.85 -15.49
C GLU A 523 8.21 -38.38 -16.55
N SER A 524 7.97 -39.58 -17.09
CA SER A 524 8.81 -40.18 -18.12
C SER A 524 8.96 -39.32 -19.37
N ILE A 525 7.86 -38.68 -19.80
CA ILE A 525 7.85 -37.74 -20.95
C ILE A 525 8.72 -36.51 -20.62
N MET A 526 8.55 -35.92 -19.44
CA MET A 526 9.31 -34.73 -19.02
C MET A 526 10.81 -35.03 -18.92
N LEU A 527 11.18 -36.15 -18.30
CA LEU A 527 12.58 -36.56 -18.16
C LEU A 527 13.25 -36.77 -19.54
N LYS A 528 12.54 -37.37 -20.48
CA LYS A 528 13.04 -37.51 -21.86
C LYS A 528 13.23 -36.13 -22.51
N THR A 529 12.29 -35.23 -22.34
CA THR A 529 12.36 -33.86 -22.85
C THR A 529 13.54 -33.11 -22.24
N PHE A 530 13.77 -33.19 -20.93
CA PHE A 530 14.93 -32.57 -20.28
C PHE A 530 16.26 -33.10 -20.83
N LYS A 531 16.35 -34.40 -21.08
CA LYS A 531 17.54 -35.03 -21.65
C LYS A 531 17.84 -34.59 -23.08
N GLU A 532 16.80 -34.32 -23.88
CA GLU A 532 16.96 -33.77 -25.23
C GLU A 532 17.41 -32.30 -25.20
N ILE A 533 16.77 -31.46 -24.35
CA ILE A 533 17.12 -30.05 -24.18
C ILE A 533 18.55 -29.86 -23.66
N SER A 534 18.98 -30.73 -22.74
CA SER A 534 20.30 -30.64 -22.09
C SER A 534 21.48 -30.79 -23.04
N LYS A 535 21.28 -31.31 -24.25
CA LYS A 535 22.30 -31.36 -25.29
C LYS A 535 22.69 -29.97 -25.81
N GLU A 536 21.76 -29.02 -25.73
CA GLU A 536 21.92 -27.65 -26.24
C GLU A 536 22.05 -26.61 -25.12
N ILE A 537 21.32 -26.81 -24.02
CA ILE A 537 21.20 -25.88 -22.89
C ILE A 537 21.49 -26.63 -21.60
N PRO A 538 22.41 -26.14 -20.76
CA PRO A 538 22.68 -26.78 -19.45
C PRO A 538 21.47 -26.69 -18.53
N ILE A 539 21.23 -27.76 -17.79
CA ILE A 539 20.12 -27.87 -16.84
C ILE A 539 20.66 -28.18 -15.45
N VAL A 540 20.16 -27.48 -14.44
CA VAL A 540 20.34 -27.85 -13.04
C VAL A 540 19.00 -28.32 -12.51
N ILE A 541 18.94 -29.54 -12.02
CA ILE A 541 17.73 -30.15 -11.45
C ILE A 541 17.94 -30.36 -9.95
N VAL A 542 17.06 -29.77 -9.16
CA VAL A 542 16.93 -30.06 -7.73
C VAL A 542 15.80 -31.06 -7.57
N SER A 543 16.08 -32.22 -6.98
CA SER A 543 15.06 -33.25 -6.73
C SER A 543 15.42 -34.12 -5.57
N HIS A 544 14.40 -34.75 -4.97
CA HIS A 544 14.53 -35.84 -4.04
C HIS A 544 14.17 -37.21 -4.67
N SER A 545 13.62 -37.19 -5.91
CA SER A 545 13.26 -38.39 -6.66
C SER A 545 14.48 -39.00 -7.36
N GLU A 546 14.70 -40.29 -7.15
CA GLU A 546 15.79 -41.03 -7.80
C GLU A 546 15.62 -41.07 -9.31
N SER A 547 14.39 -41.30 -9.81
CA SER A 547 14.07 -41.32 -11.24
C SER A 547 14.45 -40.03 -11.94
N THR A 548 14.20 -38.88 -11.31
CA THR A 548 14.56 -37.56 -11.84
C THR A 548 16.07 -37.34 -11.85
N LEU A 549 16.79 -37.86 -10.85
CA LEU A 549 18.24 -37.74 -10.74
C LEU A 549 19.00 -38.68 -11.66
N ASP A 550 18.41 -39.80 -12.07
CA ASP A 550 19.04 -40.79 -12.96
C ASP A 550 19.38 -40.25 -14.35
N ILE A 551 18.71 -39.18 -14.79
CA ILE A 551 19.04 -38.51 -16.06
C ILE A 551 20.22 -37.54 -15.97
N ALA A 552 20.71 -37.24 -14.75
CA ALA A 552 21.81 -36.29 -14.52
C ALA A 552 23.18 -36.90 -14.89
N ASP A 553 24.02 -36.08 -15.52
CA ASP A 553 25.40 -36.45 -15.86
C ASP A 553 26.29 -36.46 -14.62
N LYS A 554 26.01 -35.55 -13.66
CA LYS A 554 26.65 -35.47 -12.35
C LYS A 554 25.62 -35.19 -11.27
N ILE A 555 25.78 -35.82 -10.12
CA ILE A 555 24.90 -35.63 -8.97
C ILE A 555 25.74 -35.10 -7.81
N TYR A 556 25.20 -34.03 -7.19
CA TYR A 556 25.72 -33.48 -5.94
C TYR A 556 24.72 -33.70 -4.82
N GLU A 557 25.22 -33.90 -3.61
CA GLU A 557 24.40 -33.99 -2.40
C GLU A 557 24.62 -32.77 -1.51
N LEU A 558 23.52 -32.03 -1.23
CA LEU A 558 23.55 -30.91 -0.31
C LEU A 558 23.15 -31.39 1.09
N LYS A 559 24.11 -31.44 1.99
CA LYS A 559 23.96 -31.93 3.37
C LYS A 559 24.46 -30.89 4.36
N SER A 560 23.64 -30.51 5.33
CA SER A 560 24.01 -29.51 6.36
C SER A 560 24.66 -28.24 5.79
N GLY A 561 24.19 -27.80 4.62
CA GLY A 561 24.68 -26.62 3.92
C GLY A 561 25.95 -26.82 3.09
N ALA A 562 26.60 -27.97 3.10
CA ALA A 562 27.77 -28.31 2.27
C ALA A 562 27.36 -29.12 1.04
N LEU A 563 28.03 -28.89 -0.10
CA LEU A 563 27.77 -29.58 -1.35
C LEU A 563 28.92 -30.54 -1.65
N GLU A 564 28.61 -31.82 -1.78
CA GLU A 564 29.57 -32.86 -2.09
C GLU A 564 29.16 -33.61 -3.36
N GLU A 565 30.12 -33.99 -4.21
CA GLU A 565 29.84 -34.82 -5.39
C GLU A 565 29.46 -36.24 -4.93
N ALA A 566 28.24 -36.65 -5.23
CA ALA A 566 27.75 -37.96 -4.89
C ALA A 566 28.42 -39.01 -5.80
N LYS A 567 29.01 -40.05 -5.22
CA LYS A 567 29.56 -41.16 -5.99
C LYS A 567 28.42 -41.80 -6.80
N ASN A 568 28.55 -41.85 -8.12
CA ASN A 568 27.61 -42.54 -9.01
C ASN A 568 27.52 -44.02 -8.63
N VAL A 569 26.49 -44.41 -7.91
CA VAL A 569 26.08 -45.80 -7.81
C VAL A 569 25.20 -46.07 -9.03
N LYS A 570 25.80 -46.35 -10.17
CA LYS A 570 25.08 -46.99 -11.28
C LYS A 570 24.63 -48.36 -10.78
N ILE A 571 23.38 -48.46 -10.33
CA ILE A 571 22.71 -49.73 -10.17
C ILE A 571 22.43 -50.25 -11.58
N HIS A 572 23.33 -51.04 -12.13
CA HIS A 572 23.03 -51.89 -13.26
C HIS A 572 22.01 -52.94 -12.78
N ASN A 573 20.74 -52.68 -12.97
CA ASN A 573 19.75 -53.75 -12.99
C ASN A 573 19.91 -54.47 -14.33
N THR A 574 20.59 -55.60 -14.27
CA THR A 574 20.55 -56.67 -15.27
C THR A 574 19.15 -57.27 -15.34
#